data_26909bab5049cf7e48c7365d959d5a89
#
_entry.id   26909bab5049cf7e48c7365d959d5a89
#
_cell.length_a   1.000
_cell.length_b   1.000
_cell.length_c   1.000
_cell.angle_alpha   90.00
_cell.angle_beta   90.00
_cell.angle_gamma   90.00
#
_symmetry.space_group_name_H-M   'P 1'
#
loop_
_entity.id
_entity.type
_entity.pdbx_description
1 polymer ?
#
loop_
_entity_poly.entity_id
_entity_poly.type
_entity_poly.pdbx_seq_one_letter_code
_entity_poly.pdbx_strand_id
1 'polypeptide(L)'
;EIASCLVGSEMCIRDRALAEVLFDDESALIRFDMSEYMEKFAASRLNGAPPGYVGYEEGCYLTEAVRRRPYSLILLDEVEKAHADVFNILLQVLDDGRLTDGQGRTVDFRNTVIVMTSNLGSHQIQELSGDGSAEAYTQMKAAVMGVVQAHFRPEFINRLDDIVVFHPLDKAQIKSIARIQLQGLEKRLAERGLKLDLDDPALELLGNVGFDPVYGARPLKRAIQSQVENPLAQQILSGQYTSGDTVRVRTEGGHLAFTKG
;
A
#
# COMPACT_ATOMS: atom_id res chain seq x y z
N GLU A 1 -0.89 -9.06 12.81
CA GLU A 1 0.45 -8.76 12.22
C GLU A 1 0.34 -8.22 10.77
N ILE A 2 -0.59 -7.29 10.55
CA ILE A 2 -0.81 -6.65 9.23
C ILE A 2 0.06 -5.38 9.10
N ALA A 3 0.88 -5.08 10.09
CA ALA A 3 1.50 -3.76 10.29
C ALA A 3 2.78 -3.48 9.47
N SER A 4 3.24 -4.35 8.57
CA SER A 4 4.60 -4.20 8.01
C SER A 4 4.71 -3.93 6.52
N CYS A 5 3.64 -3.53 5.85
CA CYS A 5 3.72 -3.24 4.42
C CYS A 5 3.35 -1.80 4.09
N LEU A 6 4.32 -0.93 4.11
CA LEU A 6 4.20 0.40 3.56
C LEU A 6 5.05 0.47 2.29
N VAL A 7 4.38 0.82 1.19
CA VAL A 7 4.83 1.66 0.11
C VAL A 7 5.01 1.06 -1.28
N GLY A 8 4.30 1.61 -2.25
CA GLY A 8 4.39 1.32 -3.66
C GLY A 8 3.54 0.12 -4.07
N SER A 9 4.12 -0.82 -4.80
CA SER A 9 3.45 -2.09 -5.15
C SER A 9 3.20 -3.00 -3.94
N GLU A 10 3.87 -2.76 -2.82
CA GLU A 10 3.66 -3.47 -1.55
C GLU A 10 2.43 -2.95 -0.79
N MET A 11 2.04 -1.71 -1.00
CA MET A 11 0.76 -1.19 -0.51
C MET A 11 -0.40 -2.04 -1.03
N CYS A 12 -0.31 -2.49 -2.28
CA CYS A 12 -1.29 -3.40 -2.86
C CYS A 12 -1.36 -4.76 -2.13
N ILE A 13 -0.27 -5.24 -1.53
CA ILE A 13 -0.26 -6.52 -0.80
C ILE A 13 -1.04 -6.37 0.51
N ARG A 14 -0.76 -5.32 1.29
CA ARG A 14 -1.47 -5.03 2.54
C ARG A 14 -2.97 -4.81 2.30
N ASP A 15 -3.28 -3.99 1.30
CA ASP A 15 -4.65 -3.57 1.03
C ASP A 15 -5.49 -4.74 0.52
N ARG A 16 -4.92 -5.62 -0.31
CA ARG A 16 -5.55 -6.87 -0.74
C ARG A 16 -5.73 -7.84 0.42
N ALA A 17 -4.70 -8.02 1.24
CA ALA A 17 -4.80 -8.87 2.43
C ALA A 17 -5.91 -8.37 3.38
N LEU A 18 -6.07 -7.05 3.52
CA LEU A 18 -7.15 -6.49 4.32
C LEU A 18 -8.53 -6.74 3.70
N ALA A 19 -8.66 -6.59 2.37
CA ALA A 19 -9.90 -6.91 1.66
C ALA A 19 -10.24 -8.41 1.76
N GLU A 20 -9.25 -9.28 1.61
CA GLU A 20 -9.41 -10.72 1.78
C GLU A 20 -9.87 -11.09 3.20
N VAL A 21 -9.26 -10.52 4.23
CA VAL A 21 -9.62 -10.78 5.63
C VAL A 21 -11.02 -10.28 5.99
N LEU A 22 -11.42 -9.10 5.46
CA LEU A 22 -12.69 -8.48 5.81
C LEU A 22 -13.87 -8.97 4.96
N PHE A 23 -13.62 -9.28 3.69
CA PHE A 23 -14.67 -9.57 2.70
C PHE A 23 -14.49 -10.92 2.00
N ASP A 24 -13.46 -11.70 2.37
CA ASP A 24 -13.12 -13.00 1.75
C ASP A 24 -12.90 -12.90 0.22
N ASP A 25 -12.49 -11.70 -0.24
CA ASP A 25 -12.27 -11.39 -1.67
C ASP A 25 -11.22 -10.28 -1.83
N GLU A 26 -10.04 -10.63 -2.35
CA GLU A 26 -8.99 -9.65 -2.68
C GLU A 26 -9.46 -8.57 -3.69
N SER A 27 -10.46 -8.88 -4.51
CA SER A 27 -11.01 -7.97 -5.51
C SER A 27 -12.01 -6.98 -4.93
N ALA A 28 -12.41 -7.12 -3.65
CA ALA A 28 -13.28 -6.18 -2.95
C ALA A 28 -12.59 -4.85 -2.59
N LEU A 29 -11.42 -4.58 -3.12
CA LEU A 29 -10.66 -3.34 -2.95
C LEU A 29 -11.01 -2.31 -4.03
N ILE A 30 -11.45 -1.12 -3.60
CA ILE A 30 -11.64 0.06 -4.45
C ILE A 30 -10.61 1.10 -4.02
N ARG A 31 -9.69 1.47 -4.91
CA ARG A 31 -8.60 2.40 -4.59
C ARG A 31 -8.75 3.72 -5.34
N PHE A 32 -8.56 4.81 -4.62
CA PHE A 32 -8.45 6.17 -5.14
C PHE A 32 -7.13 6.80 -4.69
N ASP A 33 -6.38 7.33 -5.62
CA ASP A 33 -5.20 8.14 -5.34
C ASP A 33 -5.65 9.61 -5.20
N MET A 34 -5.54 10.16 -4.00
CA MET A 34 -6.02 11.50 -3.71
C MET A 34 -5.17 12.59 -4.35
N SER A 35 -3.97 12.27 -4.84
CA SER A 35 -3.18 13.18 -5.65
C SER A 35 -3.86 13.56 -6.99
N GLU A 36 -4.77 12.73 -7.49
CA GLU A 36 -5.59 13.03 -8.68
C GLU A 36 -6.76 14.00 -8.36
N TYR A 37 -7.04 14.23 -7.07
CA TYR A 37 -8.15 15.05 -6.57
C TYR A 37 -7.70 16.32 -5.84
N MET A 38 -6.56 16.86 -6.22
CA MET A 38 -5.99 18.09 -5.64
C MET A 38 -6.77 19.35 -6.02
N GLU A 39 -7.42 19.33 -7.19
CA GLU A 39 -8.16 20.49 -7.70
C GLU A 39 -9.66 20.34 -7.44
N LYS A 40 -10.34 21.48 -7.26
CA LYS A 40 -11.79 21.51 -7.03
C LYS A 40 -12.59 20.77 -8.11
N PHE A 41 -12.19 20.92 -9.36
CA PHE A 41 -12.84 20.25 -10.48
C PHE A 41 -12.66 18.73 -10.42
N ALA A 42 -11.48 18.25 -10.04
CA ALA A 42 -11.21 16.85 -9.86
C ALA A 42 -12.02 16.26 -8.68
N ALA A 43 -12.16 16.99 -7.57
CA ALA A 43 -12.97 16.58 -6.43
C ALA A 43 -14.43 16.33 -6.81
N SER A 44 -15.00 17.11 -7.71
CA SER A 44 -16.39 16.92 -8.18
C SER A 44 -16.61 15.60 -8.92
N ARG A 45 -15.57 14.98 -9.48
CA ARG A 45 -15.67 13.66 -10.15
C ARG A 45 -15.94 12.51 -9.18
N LEU A 46 -15.58 12.66 -7.89
CA LEU A 46 -15.88 11.64 -6.89
C LEU A 46 -17.40 11.46 -6.69
N ASN A 47 -18.12 12.59 -6.64
CA ASN A 47 -19.56 12.60 -6.36
C ASN A 47 -20.42 12.94 -7.60
N GLY A 48 -19.79 13.28 -8.71
CA GLY A 48 -20.43 13.76 -9.94
C GLY A 48 -20.65 15.26 -9.98
N ALA A 49 -20.49 15.83 -11.19
CA ALA A 49 -20.79 17.24 -11.42
C ALA A 49 -22.30 17.48 -11.44
N PRO A 50 -22.78 18.64 -10.98
CA PRO A 50 -24.19 19.02 -11.13
C PRO A 50 -24.61 19.10 -12.60
N PRO A 51 -25.92 18.96 -12.91
CA PRO A 51 -26.42 19.12 -14.27
C PRO A 51 -26.00 20.44 -14.90
N GLY A 52 -25.47 20.38 -16.13
CA GLY A 52 -25.03 21.55 -16.88
C GLY A 52 -23.56 21.93 -16.71
N TYR A 53 -22.81 21.23 -15.88
CA TYR A 53 -21.34 21.40 -15.75
C TYR A 53 -20.58 20.39 -16.60
N VAL A 54 -19.36 20.77 -17.03
CA VAL A 54 -18.43 19.88 -17.72
C VAL A 54 -18.09 18.70 -16.80
N GLY A 55 -18.19 17.47 -17.31
CA GLY A 55 -17.96 16.24 -16.53
C GLY A 55 -19.24 15.60 -15.96
N TYR A 56 -20.43 16.13 -16.20
CA TYR A 56 -21.70 15.51 -15.77
C TYR A 56 -21.87 14.08 -16.31
N GLU A 57 -21.41 13.81 -17.54
CA GLU A 57 -21.46 12.48 -18.17
C GLU A 57 -20.28 11.56 -17.77
N GLU A 58 -19.21 12.11 -17.19
CA GLU A 58 -18.00 11.34 -16.85
C GLU A 58 -18.18 10.43 -15.63
N GLY A 59 -19.31 10.55 -14.92
CA GLY A 59 -19.72 9.64 -13.87
C GLY A 59 -19.28 10.06 -12.45
N CYS A 60 -19.91 9.42 -11.50
CA CYS A 60 -19.71 9.58 -10.06
C CYS A 60 -18.83 8.40 -9.60
N TYR A 61 -17.52 8.51 -9.72
CA TYR A 61 -16.61 7.37 -9.55
C TYR A 61 -16.78 6.64 -8.22
N LEU A 62 -16.86 7.37 -7.11
CA LEU A 62 -16.98 6.77 -5.79
C LEU A 62 -18.34 6.08 -5.60
N THR A 63 -19.43 6.79 -5.90
CA THR A 63 -20.78 6.25 -5.71
C THR A 63 -21.08 5.10 -6.66
N GLU A 64 -20.61 5.17 -7.90
CA GLU A 64 -20.78 4.10 -8.88
C GLU A 64 -19.97 2.84 -8.50
N ALA A 65 -18.75 3.01 -7.97
CA ALA A 65 -17.93 1.90 -7.52
C ALA A 65 -18.60 1.15 -6.35
N VAL A 66 -19.11 1.88 -5.35
CA VAL A 66 -19.81 1.29 -4.20
C VAL A 66 -21.15 0.70 -4.61
N ARG A 67 -21.90 1.33 -5.51
CA ARG A 67 -23.15 0.80 -6.02
C ARG A 67 -22.98 -0.56 -6.69
N ARG A 68 -21.86 -0.75 -7.41
CA ARG A 68 -21.52 -2.04 -8.04
C ARG A 68 -21.03 -3.08 -7.04
N ARG A 69 -20.33 -2.64 -5.98
CA ARG A 69 -19.77 -3.50 -4.93
C ARG A 69 -20.07 -2.91 -3.54
N PRO A 70 -21.25 -3.18 -2.99
CA PRO A 70 -21.66 -2.60 -1.70
C PRO A 70 -20.83 -3.07 -0.52
N TYR A 71 -20.25 -4.26 -0.60
CA TYR A 71 -19.32 -4.83 0.39
C TYR A 71 -17.91 -4.67 -0.15
N SER A 72 -17.22 -3.62 0.27
CA SER A 72 -15.89 -3.31 -0.26
C SER A 72 -15.04 -2.51 0.72
N LEU A 73 -13.74 -2.64 0.54
CA LEU A 73 -12.73 -1.79 1.17
C LEU A 73 -12.43 -0.61 0.24
N ILE A 74 -12.71 0.59 0.70
CA ILE A 74 -12.37 1.82 -0.01
C ILE A 74 -11.06 2.34 0.55
N LEU A 75 -10.03 2.39 -0.28
CA LEU A 75 -8.74 2.94 0.07
C LEU A 75 -8.56 4.32 -0.58
N LEU A 76 -8.40 5.34 0.27
CA LEU A 76 -8.07 6.70 -0.14
C LEU A 76 -6.59 6.94 0.18
N ASP A 77 -5.77 6.93 -0.86
CA ASP A 77 -4.32 7.03 -0.73
C ASP A 77 -3.86 8.48 -0.78
N GLU A 78 -2.91 8.85 0.11
CA GLU A 78 -2.35 10.21 0.24
C GLU A 78 -3.44 11.28 0.46
N VAL A 79 -4.32 11.02 1.43
CA VAL A 79 -5.51 11.85 1.70
C VAL A 79 -5.18 13.32 2.00
N GLU A 80 -3.98 13.62 2.52
CA GLU A 80 -3.51 14.98 2.76
C GLU A 80 -3.37 15.84 1.51
N LYS A 81 -3.31 15.22 0.32
CA LYS A 81 -3.20 15.93 -0.96
C LYS A 81 -4.55 16.33 -1.54
N ALA A 82 -5.65 15.78 -1.01
CA ALA A 82 -6.97 16.03 -1.52
C ALA A 82 -7.44 17.47 -1.34
N HIS A 83 -8.21 17.97 -2.31
CA HIS A 83 -8.89 19.25 -2.18
C HIS A 83 -9.88 19.25 -0.99
N ALA A 84 -10.09 20.41 -0.36
CA ALA A 84 -10.98 20.55 0.79
C ALA A 84 -12.41 20.02 0.55
N ASP A 85 -12.93 20.09 -0.67
CA ASP A 85 -14.25 19.58 -1.02
C ASP A 85 -14.36 18.04 -0.93
N VAL A 86 -13.25 17.31 -1.05
CA VAL A 86 -13.22 15.85 -0.84
C VAL A 86 -13.58 15.52 0.61
N PHE A 87 -13.04 16.28 1.57
CA PHE A 87 -13.36 16.08 3.00
C PHE A 87 -14.83 16.35 3.31
N ASN A 88 -15.47 17.31 2.62
CA ASN A 88 -16.91 17.56 2.77
C ASN A 88 -17.73 16.37 2.28
N ILE A 89 -17.33 15.71 1.19
CA ILE A 89 -17.94 14.47 0.68
C ILE A 89 -17.74 13.34 1.69
N LEU A 90 -16.53 13.16 2.19
CA LEU A 90 -16.21 12.12 3.16
C LEU A 90 -16.96 12.32 4.49
N LEU A 91 -17.10 13.54 4.98
CA LEU A 91 -17.89 13.84 6.17
C LEU A 91 -19.34 13.37 6.00
N GLN A 92 -19.97 13.62 4.86
CA GLN A 92 -21.33 13.12 4.61
C GLN A 92 -21.39 11.59 4.66
N VAL A 93 -20.41 10.91 4.08
CA VAL A 93 -20.33 9.44 4.13
C VAL A 93 -20.14 8.93 5.55
N LEU A 94 -19.22 9.53 6.31
CA LEU A 94 -18.89 9.12 7.69
C LEU A 94 -20.03 9.40 8.67
N ASP A 95 -20.81 10.48 8.47
CA ASP A 95 -21.92 10.85 9.34
C ASP A 95 -23.20 10.05 9.05
N ASP A 96 -23.59 9.99 7.76
CA ASP A 96 -24.89 9.46 7.36
C ASP A 96 -24.79 8.00 6.88
N GLY A 97 -23.59 7.49 6.59
CA GLY A 97 -23.39 6.19 5.94
C GLY A 97 -23.97 6.16 4.52
N ARG A 98 -24.21 7.32 3.90
CA ARG A 98 -24.81 7.48 2.59
C ARG A 98 -24.21 8.66 1.87
N LEU A 99 -24.24 8.59 0.53
CA LEU A 99 -23.84 9.70 -0.33
C LEU A 99 -24.83 9.85 -1.47
N THR A 100 -25.31 11.07 -1.68
CA THR A 100 -26.15 11.38 -2.84
C THR A 100 -25.29 11.97 -3.95
N ASP A 101 -25.31 11.33 -5.12
CA ASP A 101 -24.52 11.74 -6.26
C ASP A 101 -25.11 12.97 -6.98
N GLY A 102 -24.34 13.55 -7.90
CA GLY A 102 -24.76 14.71 -8.70
C GLY A 102 -25.97 14.46 -9.59
N GLN A 103 -26.41 13.19 -9.72
CA GLN A 103 -27.62 12.78 -10.46
C GLN A 103 -28.82 12.56 -9.53
N GLY A 104 -28.67 12.84 -8.23
CA GLY A 104 -29.73 12.67 -7.22
C GLY A 104 -29.93 11.23 -6.73
N ARG A 105 -29.03 10.29 -7.05
CA ARG A 105 -29.08 8.90 -6.57
C ARG A 105 -28.34 8.79 -5.24
N THR A 106 -28.98 8.21 -4.24
CA THR A 106 -28.36 7.95 -2.93
C THR A 106 -27.82 6.54 -2.89
N VAL A 107 -26.53 6.41 -2.52
CA VAL A 107 -25.79 5.17 -2.39
C VAL A 107 -25.48 4.92 -0.91
N ASP A 108 -25.66 3.67 -0.48
CA ASP A 108 -25.42 3.21 0.90
C ASP A 108 -23.98 2.75 1.07
N PHE A 109 -23.28 3.32 2.05
CA PHE A 109 -21.89 3.03 2.40
C PHE A 109 -21.74 2.24 3.71
N ARG A 110 -22.83 1.88 4.39
CA ARG A 110 -22.78 1.23 5.72
C ARG A 110 -22.11 -0.13 5.72
N ASN A 111 -21.97 -0.77 4.58
CA ASN A 111 -21.31 -2.06 4.40
C ASN A 111 -19.88 -1.90 3.84
N THR A 112 -19.35 -0.69 3.75
CA THR A 112 -17.98 -0.44 3.30
C THR A 112 -17.07 -0.18 4.48
N VAL A 113 -15.80 -0.53 4.34
CA VAL A 113 -14.73 -0.10 5.23
C VAL A 113 -13.90 0.94 4.50
N ILE A 114 -13.72 2.12 5.11
CA ILE A 114 -12.95 3.21 4.52
C ILE A 114 -11.60 3.28 5.23
N VAL A 115 -10.54 3.10 4.46
CA VAL A 115 -9.16 3.24 4.93
C VAL A 115 -8.54 4.44 4.23
N MET A 116 -7.93 5.32 4.99
CA MET A 116 -7.22 6.49 4.51
C MET A 116 -5.75 6.37 4.86
N THR A 117 -4.86 6.64 3.91
CA THR A 117 -3.43 6.69 4.17
C THR A 117 -2.91 8.12 4.05
N SER A 118 -1.90 8.45 4.85
CA SER A 118 -1.25 9.75 4.81
C SER A 118 0.23 9.63 5.13
N ASN A 119 1.02 10.52 4.55
CA ASN A 119 2.45 10.67 4.83
C ASN A 119 2.74 11.79 5.84
N LEU A 120 1.69 12.37 6.45
CA LEU A 120 1.85 13.39 7.48
C LEU A 120 2.63 12.87 8.68
N GLY A 121 3.54 13.67 9.18
CA GLY A 121 4.37 13.30 10.34
C GLY A 121 5.52 12.32 10.02
N SER A 122 5.81 12.02 8.76
CA SER A 122 6.92 11.13 8.39
C SER A 122 8.29 11.62 8.89
N HIS A 123 8.50 12.94 8.93
CA HIS A 123 9.71 13.55 9.49
C HIS A 123 9.84 13.30 11.01
N GLN A 124 8.77 13.47 11.76
CA GLN A 124 8.70 13.18 13.19
C GLN A 124 8.97 11.70 13.47
N ILE A 125 8.44 10.82 12.62
CA ILE A 125 8.70 9.38 12.73
C ILE A 125 10.19 9.09 12.56
N GLN A 126 10.87 9.71 11.59
CA GLN A 126 12.29 9.52 11.34
C GLN A 126 13.16 10.08 12.47
N GLU A 127 12.85 11.27 12.98
CA GLU A 127 13.62 11.92 14.06
C GLU A 127 13.46 11.21 15.41
N LEU A 128 12.25 10.73 15.71
CA LEU A 128 11.91 10.11 16.99
C LEU A 128 11.96 8.59 16.95
N SER A 129 12.37 7.99 15.84
CA SER A 129 12.67 6.55 15.74
C SER A 129 13.89 6.22 16.56
N GLY A 130 13.71 6.12 17.87
CA GLY A 130 14.77 5.79 18.82
C GLY A 130 15.05 4.30 18.87
N ASP A 131 15.34 3.81 20.06
CA ASP A 131 15.70 2.43 20.41
C ASP A 131 14.56 1.39 20.32
N GLY A 132 13.38 1.79 19.80
CA GLY A 132 12.19 0.92 19.70
C GLY A 132 11.45 0.73 21.03
N SER A 133 11.75 1.56 22.05
CA SER A 133 11.05 1.49 23.34
C SER A 133 9.59 1.94 23.23
N ALA A 134 8.74 1.45 24.14
CA ALA A 134 7.34 1.84 24.20
C ALA A 134 7.15 3.35 24.47
N GLU A 135 8.08 3.93 25.23
CA GLU A 135 8.10 5.37 25.51
C GLU A 135 8.42 6.20 24.29
N ALA A 136 9.44 5.81 23.51
CA ALA A 136 9.79 6.45 22.25
C ALA A 136 8.61 6.40 21.24
N TYR A 137 7.92 5.26 21.15
CA TYR A 137 6.73 5.13 20.33
C TYR A 137 5.60 6.07 20.79
N THR A 138 5.36 6.18 22.09
CA THR A 138 4.31 7.06 22.63
C THR A 138 4.59 8.52 22.31
N GLN A 139 5.84 8.95 22.43
CA GLN A 139 6.27 10.31 22.08
C GLN A 139 6.15 10.56 20.57
N MET A 140 6.61 9.62 19.75
CA MET A 140 6.47 9.66 18.30
C MET A 140 4.99 9.77 17.88
N LYS A 141 4.11 8.91 18.43
CA LYS A 141 2.66 8.94 18.17
C LYS A 141 2.06 10.29 18.54
N ALA A 142 2.41 10.85 19.69
CA ALA A 142 1.91 12.17 20.13
C ALA A 142 2.36 13.28 19.17
N ALA A 143 3.62 13.28 18.72
CA ALA A 143 4.13 14.25 17.75
C ALA A 143 3.41 14.15 16.40
N VAL A 144 3.23 12.93 15.87
CA VAL A 144 2.50 12.69 14.61
C VAL A 144 1.05 13.15 14.74
N MET A 145 0.38 12.82 15.86
CA MET A 145 -1.00 13.26 16.11
C MET A 145 -1.13 14.79 16.15
N GLY A 146 -0.13 15.50 16.67
CA GLY A 146 -0.09 16.97 16.62
C GLY A 146 -0.06 17.50 15.19
N VAL A 147 0.70 16.87 14.29
CA VAL A 147 0.73 17.24 12.85
C VAL A 147 -0.61 16.94 12.17
N VAL A 148 -1.20 15.79 12.43
CA VAL A 148 -2.50 15.38 11.88
C VAL A 148 -3.60 16.37 12.31
N GLN A 149 -3.63 16.74 13.59
CA GLN A 149 -4.60 17.70 14.15
C GLN A 149 -4.42 19.12 13.61
N ALA A 150 -3.20 19.52 13.27
CA ALA A 150 -2.93 20.81 12.64
C ALA A 150 -3.33 20.84 11.14
N HIS A 151 -3.33 19.69 10.47
CA HIS A 151 -3.64 19.59 9.04
C HIS A 151 -5.13 19.40 8.76
N PHE A 152 -5.77 18.49 9.47
CA PHE A 152 -7.18 18.15 9.27
C PHE A 152 -8.10 18.92 10.23
N ARG A 153 -9.31 19.22 9.77
CA ARG A 153 -10.32 19.85 10.63
C ARG A 153 -10.72 18.92 11.77
N PRO A 154 -10.92 19.45 12.99
CA PRO A 154 -11.33 18.65 14.15
C PRO A 154 -12.60 17.83 13.91
N GLU A 155 -13.56 18.37 13.17
CA GLU A 155 -14.79 17.68 12.80
C GLU A 155 -14.55 16.40 12.00
N PHE A 156 -13.52 16.40 11.12
CA PHE A 156 -13.15 15.23 10.34
C PHE A 156 -12.47 14.17 11.20
N ILE A 157 -11.51 14.59 12.03
CA ILE A 157 -10.78 13.67 12.93
C ILE A 157 -11.72 12.97 13.89
N ASN A 158 -12.73 13.69 14.42
CA ASN A 158 -13.69 13.14 15.36
C ASN A 158 -14.67 12.11 14.75
N ARG A 159 -14.65 11.93 13.42
CA ARG A 159 -15.45 10.92 12.71
C ARG A 159 -14.66 9.68 12.33
N LEU A 160 -13.36 9.70 12.58
CA LEU A 160 -12.53 8.52 12.37
C LEU A 160 -12.65 7.59 13.58
N ASP A 161 -12.87 6.31 13.34
CA ASP A 161 -12.95 5.30 14.40
C ASP A 161 -11.60 5.07 15.07
N ASP A 162 -10.51 5.05 14.27
CA ASP A 162 -9.14 4.89 14.79
C ASP A 162 -8.11 5.55 13.87
N ILE A 163 -6.98 5.98 14.49
CA ILE A 163 -5.80 6.50 13.79
C ILE A 163 -4.59 5.68 14.18
N VAL A 164 -4.11 4.90 13.21
CA VAL A 164 -2.98 3.99 13.37
C VAL A 164 -1.69 4.65 12.88
N VAL A 165 -0.72 4.81 13.77
CA VAL A 165 0.63 5.28 13.42
C VAL A 165 1.54 4.07 13.28
N PHE A 166 2.13 3.90 12.09
CA PHE A 166 3.01 2.77 11.80
C PHE A 166 4.42 3.01 12.33
N HIS A 167 5.04 1.94 12.83
CA HIS A 167 6.45 1.94 13.18
C HIS A 167 7.34 1.90 11.93
N PRO A 168 8.54 2.47 11.99
CA PRO A 168 9.57 2.19 11.00
C PRO A 168 9.86 0.68 10.94
N LEU A 169 10.18 0.20 9.73
CA LEU A 169 10.49 -1.21 9.52
C LEU A 169 11.84 -1.57 10.15
N ASP A 170 11.89 -2.68 10.88
CA ASP A 170 13.13 -3.29 11.36
C ASP A 170 13.73 -4.27 10.32
N LYS A 171 14.96 -4.72 10.55
CA LYS A 171 15.67 -5.64 9.64
C LYS A 171 14.96 -6.98 9.48
N ALA A 172 14.32 -7.48 10.53
CA ALA A 172 13.60 -8.76 10.49
C ALA A 172 12.34 -8.66 9.64
N GLN A 173 11.63 -7.53 9.75
CA GLN A 173 10.46 -7.23 8.93
C GLN A 173 10.83 -7.07 7.45
N ILE A 174 11.95 -6.38 7.15
CA ILE A 174 12.44 -6.22 5.77
C ILE A 174 12.76 -7.58 5.15
N LYS A 175 13.43 -8.48 5.90
CA LYS A 175 13.70 -9.84 5.46
C LYS A 175 12.40 -10.61 5.17
N SER A 176 11.37 -10.45 6.00
CA SER A 176 10.05 -11.05 5.80
C SER A 176 9.36 -10.51 4.56
N ILE A 177 9.43 -9.21 4.31
CA ILE A 177 8.90 -8.55 3.10
C ILE A 177 9.63 -9.08 1.85
N ALA A 178 10.96 -9.20 1.89
CA ALA A 178 11.74 -9.77 0.79
C ALA A 178 11.27 -11.18 0.44
N ARG A 179 11.03 -12.03 1.45
CA ARG A 179 10.52 -13.39 1.27
C ARG A 179 9.14 -13.41 0.61
N ILE A 180 8.21 -12.53 1.05
CA ILE A 180 6.87 -12.43 0.45
C ILE A 180 6.96 -12.01 -1.03
N GLN A 181 7.81 -11.04 -1.36
CA GLN A 181 7.98 -10.60 -2.76
C GLN A 181 8.58 -11.69 -3.65
N LEU A 182 9.52 -12.46 -3.12
CA LEU A 182 10.13 -13.59 -3.83
C LEU A 182 9.14 -14.72 -4.11
N GLN A 183 8.09 -14.91 -3.29
CA GLN A 183 7.04 -15.91 -3.58
C GLN A 183 6.38 -15.69 -4.94
N GLY A 184 6.23 -14.43 -5.39
CA GLY A 184 5.74 -14.14 -6.72
C GLY A 184 6.68 -14.63 -7.85
N LEU A 185 7.98 -14.55 -7.62
CA LEU A 185 8.99 -15.11 -8.52
C LEU A 185 8.99 -16.64 -8.47
N GLU A 186 8.92 -17.23 -7.28
CA GLU A 186 8.85 -18.68 -7.08
C GLU A 186 7.67 -19.30 -7.83
N LYS A 187 6.48 -18.70 -7.77
CA LYS A 187 5.30 -19.15 -8.52
C LYS A 187 5.55 -19.17 -10.04
N ARG A 188 6.11 -18.07 -10.58
CA ARG A 188 6.44 -17.97 -12.01
C ARG A 188 7.51 -18.97 -12.47
N LEU A 189 8.49 -19.27 -11.62
CA LEU A 189 9.50 -20.29 -11.87
C LEU A 189 8.92 -21.70 -11.80
N ALA A 190 8.02 -21.96 -10.85
CA ALA A 190 7.33 -23.24 -10.71
C ALA A 190 6.51 -23.59 -11.96
N GLU A 191 5.87 -22.62 -12.62
CA GLU A 191 5.18 -22.80 -13.91
C GLU A 191 6.13 -23.30 -15.04
N ARG A 192 7.43 -23.02 -14.90
CA ARG A 192 8.49 -23.51 -15.82
C ARG A 192 9.20 -24.77 -15.31
N GLY A 193 8.70 -25.34 -14.23
CA GLY A 193 9.30 -26.52 -13.59
C GLY A 193 10.61 -26.24 -12.86
N LEU A 194 10.90 -24.99 -12.52
CA LEU A 194 12.08 -24.57 -11.78
C LEU A 194 11.73 -24.30 -10.31
N LYS A 195 12.63 -24.67 -9.41
CA LYS A 195 12.53 -24.31 -7.98
C LYS A 195 13.55 -23.23 -7.64
N LEU A 196 13.20 -22.33 -6.74
CA LEU A 196 14.10 -21.30 -6.21
C LEU A 196 14.40 -21.60 -4.75
N ASP A 197 15.68 -21.58 -4.38
CA ASP A 197 16.16 -21.80 -3.02
C ASP A 197 17.12 -20.68 -2.64
N LEU A 198 16.67 -19.77 -1.76
CA LEU A 198 17.49 -18.70 -1.20
C LEU A 198 17.83 -19.00 0.24
N ASP A 199 19.09 -18.78 0.61
CA ASP A 199 19.51 -18.84 2.01
C ASP A 199 19.25 -17.51 2.75
N ASP A 200 19.35 -17.59 4.06
CA ASP A 200 19.15 -16.44 4.94
C ASP A 200 20.14 -15.30 4.69
N PRO A 201 21.45 -15.55 4.43
CA PRO A 201 22.40 -14.49 4.06
C PRO A 201 22.02 -13.77 2.75
N ALA A 202 21.51 -14.48 1.76
CA ALA A 202 21.05 -13.86 0.50
C ALA A 202 19.83 -12.97 0.73
N LEU A 203 18.89 -13.39 1.57
CA LEU A 203 17.74 -12.55 1.99
C LEU A 203 18.19 -11.31 2.76
N GLU A 204 19.17 -11.43 3.64
CA GLU A 204 19.73 -10.28 4.37
C GLU A 204 20.44 -9.30 3.44
N LEU A 205 21.20 -9.80 2.48
CA LEU A 205 21.85 -8.96 1.47
C LEU A 205 20.81 -8.19 0.66
N LEU A 206 19.76 -8.86 0.18
CA LEU A 206 18.66 -8.22 -0.54
C LEU A 206 17.93 -7.18 0.33
N GLY A 207 17.69 -7.51 1.59
CA GLY A 207 17.09 -6.59 2.55
C GLY A 207 17.94 -5.33 2.77
N ASN A 208 19.25 -5.49 2.93
CA ASN A 208 20.16 -4.36 3.15
C ASN A 208 20.28 -3.46 1.91
N VAL A 209 20.31 -4.04 0.71
CA VAL A 209 20.36 -3.28 -0.56
C VAL A 209 19.01 -2.64 -0.88
N GLY A 210 17.93 -3.32 -0.53
CA GLY A 210 16.56 -2.90 -0.82
C GLY A 210 15.92 -2.01 0.25
N PHE A 211 16.65 -1.66 1.32
CA PHE A 211 16.17 -0.77 2.37
C PHE A 211 16.76 0.63 2.23
N ASP A 212 15.92 1.62 2.38
CA ASP A 212 16.31 3.03 2.45
C ASP A 212 15.65 3.66 3.68
N PRO A 213 16.38 4.42 4.53
CA PRO A 213 15.82 5.05 5.72
C PRO A 213 14.66 6.02 5.44
N VAL A 214 14.62 6.62 4.25
CA VAL A 214 13.58 7.58 3.84
C VAL A 214 12.44 6.88 3.11
N TYR A 215 12.78 5.95 2.20
CA TYR A 215 11.81 5.28 1.33
C TYR A 215 11.38 3.89 1.84
N GLY A 216 11.92 3.45 2.99
CA GLY A 216 11.58 2.15 3.59
C GLY A 216 11.95 0.97 2.69
N ALA A 217 11.00 0.06 2.49
CA ALA A 217 11.18 -1.12 1.63
C ALA A 217 10.84 -0.88 0.14
N ARG A 218 10.52 0.36 -0.27
CA ARG A 218 10.23 0.68 -1.69
C ARG A 218 11.31 0.23 -2.67
N PRO A 219 12.62 0.41 -2.39
CA PRO A 219 13.66 -0.02 -3.31
C PRO A 219 13.82 -1.54 -3.40
N LEU A 220 13.26 -2.31 -2.45
CA LEU A 220 13.43 -3.76 -2.36
C LEU A 220 12.96 -4.50 -3.62
N LYS A 221 11.86 -4.09 -4.20
CA LYS A 221 11.37 -4.68 -5.45
C LYS A 221 12.36 -4.48 -6.59
N ARG A 222 12.95 -3.28 -6.71
CA ARG A 222 13.98 -3.00 -7.72
C ARG A 222 15.26 -3.79 -7.44
N ALA A 223 15.63 -3.95 -6.17
CA ALA A 223 16.77 -4.76 -5.76
C ALA A 223 16.55 -6.24 -6.15
N ILE A 224 15.39 -6.80 -5.86
CA ILE A 224 15.02 -8.17 -6.28
C ILE A 224 15.06 -8.29 -7.79
N GLN A 225 14.45 -7.35 -8.53
CA GLN A 225 14.45 -7.37 -9.98
C GLN A 225 15.87 -7.31 -10.58
N SER A 226 16.70 -6.39 -10.07
CA SER A 226 18.05 -6.19 -10.63
C SER A 226 19.03 -7.27 -10.21
N GLN A 227 18.95 -7.77 -8.98
CA GLN A 227 19.93 -8.71 -8.42
C GLN A 227 19.50 -10.18 -8.51
N VAL A 228 18.21 -10.47 -8.65
CA VAL A 228 17.70 -11.85 -8.75
C VAL A 228 17.04 -12.10 -10.10
N GLU A 229 15.96 -11.37 -10.42
CA GLU A 229 15.14 -11.68 -11.60
C GLU A 229 15.94 -11.54 -12.91
N ASN A 230 16.64 -10.42 -13.12
CA ASN A 230 17.36 -10.16 -14.36
C ASN A 230 18.54 -11.14 -14.59
N PRO A 231 19.45 -11.37 -13.59
CA PRO A 231 20.52 -12.35 -13.75
C PRO A 231 19.99 -13.77 -13.98
N LEU A 232 18.95 -14.16 -13.24
CA LEU A 232 18.34 -15.48 -13.38
C LEU A 232 17.70 -15.65 -14.77
N ALA A 233 16.99 -14.63 -15.26
CA ALA A 233 16.40 -14.66 -16.60
C ALA A 233 17.46 -14.85 -17.69
N GLN A 234 18.62 -14.17 -17.59
CA GLN A 234 19.74 -14.35 -18.52
C GLN A 234 20.29 -15.78 -18.49
N GLN A 235 20.44 -16.38 -17.30
CA GLN A 235 20.95 -17.74 -17.14
C GLN A 235 19.95 -18.79 -17.65
N ILE A 236 18.65 -18.57 -17.47
CA ILE A 236 17.61 -19.44 -18.04
C ILE A 236 17.61 -19.35 -19.57
N LEU A 237 17.69 -18.14 -20.13
CA LEU A 237 17.73 -17.94 -21.59
C LEU A 237 18.99 -18.50 -22.22
N SER A 238 20.12 -18.52 -21.52
CA SER A 238 21.37 -19.16 -21.99
C SER A 238 21.37 -20.68 -21.83
N GLY A 239 20.30 -21.28 -21.33
CA GLY A 239 20.16 -22.73 -21.19
C GLY A 239 20.90 -23.33 -20.00
N GLN A 240 21.32 -22.53 -19.02
CA GLN A 240 22.01 -23.04 -17.82
C GLN A 240 21.07 -23.84 -16.89
N TYR A 241 19.75 -23.53 -16.94
CA TYR A 241 18.73 -24.23 -16.17
C TYR A 241 17.70 -24.85 -17.10
N THR A 242 17.27 -26.06 -16.74
CA THR A 242 16.23 -26.84 -17.44
C THR A 242 15.11 -27.19 -16.49
N SER A 243 13.96 -27.56 -17.02
CA SER A 243 12.81 -27.97 -16.19
C SER A 243 13.22 -29.14 -15.26
N GLY A 244 12.87 -29.03 -13.99
CA GLY A 244 13.25 -29.95 -12.93
C GLY A 244 14.42 -29.46 -12.05
N ASP A 245 15.15 -28.44 -12.49
CA ASP A 245 16.31 -27.92 -11.75
C ASP A 245 15.89 -27.07 -10.56
N THR A 246 16.76 -27.02 -9.54
CA THR A 246 16.68 -26.08 -8.44
C THR A 246 17.75 -25.00 -8.60
N VAL A 247 17.32 -23.74 -8.64
CA VAL A 247 18.21 -22.59 -8.63
C VAL A 247 18.53 -22.26 -7.18
N ARG A 248 19.79 -22.45 -6.77
CA ARG A 248 20.28 -22.03 -5.46
C ARG A 248 20.90 -20.66 -5.55
N VAL A 249 20.42 -19.74 -4.72
CA VAL A 249 20.96 -18.38 -4.59
C VAL A 249 21.68 -18.26 -3.26
N ARG A 250 22.95 -17.97 -3.30
CA ARG A 250 23.85 -17.86 -2.14
C ARG A 250 24.61 -16.54 -2.20
N THR A 251 25.14 -16.13 -1.06
CA THR A 251 25.99 -14.93 -0.99
C THR A 251 27.45 -15.33 -1.10
N GLU A 252 28.12 -14.81 -2.12
CA GLU A 252 29.57 -14.99 -2.32
C GLU A 252 30.23 -13.62 -2.53
N GLY A 253 31.21 -13.27 -1.70
CA GLY A 253 31.96 -12.01 -1.82
C GLY A 253 31.09 -10.75 -1.75
N GLY A 254 29.93 -10.79 -1.08
CA GLY A 254 29.01 -9.66 -0.98
C GLY A 254 28.04 -9.50 -2.19
N HIS A 255 28.01 -10.48 -3.10
CA HIS A 255 27.12 -10.54 -4.24
C HIS A 255 26.29 -11.83 -4.23
N LEU A 256 25.17 -11.84 -4.96
CA LEU A 256 24.40 -13.06 -5.13
C LEU A 256 25.01 -13.95 -6.21
N ALA A 257 25.29 -15.20 -5.87
CA ALA A 257 25.74 -16.24 -6.77
C ALA A 257 24.61 -17.23 -7.04
N PHE A 258 24.50 -17.69 -8.29
CA PHE A 258 23.46 -18.61 -8.73
C PHE A 258 24.09 -19.93 -9.11
N THR A 259 23.65 -21.02 -8.51
CA THR A 259 24.18 -22.37 -8.76
C THR A 259 23.04 -23.36 -9.01
N LYS A 260 23.33 -24.39 -9.78
CA LYS A 260 22.41 -25.49 -10.02
C LYS A 260 22.45 -26.43 -8.80
N GLY A 261 21.27 -26.73 -8.26
CA GLY A 261 21.07 -27.61 -7.11
C GLY A 261 20.63 -28.99 -7.48
#